data_9f4187b1370ef83ed5ade3b31e74d49d
#
_entry.id   9f4187b1370ef83ed5ade3b31e74d49d
#
_cell.length_a   1.000
_cell.length_b   1.000
_cell.length_c   1.000
_cell.angle_alpha   90.00
_cell.angle_beta   90.00
_cell.angle_gamma   90.00
#
_symmetry.space_group_name_H-M   'P 1'
#
loop_
_entity.id
_entity.type
_entity.pdbx_description
1 polymer ?
#
loop_
_entity_poly.entity_id
_entity_poly.type
_entity_poly.pdbx_seq_one_letter_code
_entity_poly.pdbx_strand_id
1 'polypeptide(L)'
;MENPGWNRSMSALRNLIVTETRKILRNPSRLKEALRPRRWRQFFGVLNFYSRTGNRWRTDAHEAAFQKRIYLGYQDYLEHQQTKLRHLDLSRHESDYRRLLRERLAQSGWLKKGAVALCLGARRGAEVRAFHDHGCFAVGLDLDPGEGNPHVLPGDFHAVPFQAESIDAVFTNSLDHVFAVDRFIGEIRRVLKPSGMLIVEAIAGRAEGTSPDAYASFWWDSVDDVVALFEKNGFRLFHRKPFSEPWPGEQLCFKK
;
A
#
# COMPACT_ATOMS: atom_id res chain seq x y z
N MET A 1 22.04 11.18 -33.17
CA MET A 1 22.09 10.40 -31.93
C MET A 1 21.01 10.98 -30.99
N GLU A 2 19.86 10.32 -30.95
CA GLU A 2 18.77 10.74 -30.05
C GLU A 2 19.16 10.46 -28.60
N ASN A 3 19.00 11.46 -27.74
CA ASN A 3 19.36 11.38 -26.33
C ASN A 3 18.37 10.44 -25.60
N PRO A 4 18.77 9.25 -25.14
CA PRO A 4 17.84 8.26 -24.54
C PRO A 4 17.11 8.76 -23.29
N GLY A 5 17.59 9.82 -22.66
CA GLY A 5 16.95 10.44 -21.48
C GLY A 5 15.69 11.24 -21.82
N TRP A 6 15.67 11.93 -22.95
CA TRP A 6 14.52 12.75 -23.36
C TRP A 6 13.28 11.91 -23.71
N ASN A 7 13.45 10.81 -24.43
CA ASN A 7 12.35 9.91 -24.78
C ASN A 7 11.73 9.22 -23.53
N ARG A 8 12.53 8.93 -22.52
CA ARG A 8 12.04 8.34 -21.25
C ARG A 8 11.23 9.35 -20.43
N SER A 9 11.69 10.61 -20.36
CA SER A 9 11.01 11.70 -19.67
C SER A 9 9.65 12.02 -20.31
N MET A 10 9.59 12.06 -21.64
CA MET A 10 8.36 12.35 -22.40
C MET A 10 7.31 11.25 -22.25
N SER A 11 7.70 9.97 -22.25
CA SER A 11 6.76 8.87 -22.05
C SER A 11 6.21 8.83 -20.61
N ALA A 12 7.05 9.11 -19.62
CA ALA A 12 6.65 9.20 -18.22
C ALA A 12 5.68 10.39 -17.99
N LEU A 13 5.97 11.54 -18.59
CA LEU A 13 5.11 12.71 -18.56
C LEU A 13 3.74 12.43 -19.18
N ARG A 14 3.72 11.79 -20.36
CA ARG A 14 2.48 11.41 -21.04
C ARG A 14 1.63 10.47 -20.20
N ASN A 15 2.23 9.44 -19.61
CA ASN A 15 1.51 8.49 -18.76
C ASN A 15 0.97 9.16 -17.49
N LEU A 16 1.73 10.04 -16.87
CA LEU A 16 1.31 10.80 -15.69
C LEU A 16 0.13 11.72 -16.02
N ILE A 17 0.20 12.47 -17.13
CA ILE A 17 -0.87 13.35 -17.62
C ILE A 17 -2.12 12.52 -17.92
N VAL A 18 -2.02 11.42 -18.65
CA VAL A 18 -3.15 10.55 -18.98
C VAL A 18 -3.82 10.00 -17.73
N THR A 19 -3.03 9.56 -16.74
CA THR A 19 -3.55 9.03 -15.48
C THR A 19 -4.27 10.11 -14.67
N GLU A 20 -3.69 11.30 -14.53
CA GLU A 20 -4.32 12.40 -13.79
C GLU A 20 -5.55 12.95 -14.54
N THR A 21 -5.51 13.03 -15.85
CA THR A 21 -6.67 13.44 -16.69
C THR A 21 -7.83 12.45 -16.49
N ARG A 22 -7.58 11.14 -16.50
CA ARG A 22 -8.62 10.12 -16.25
C ARG A 22 -9.21 10.26 -14.85
N LYS A 23 -8.38 10.54 -13.83
CA LYS A 23 -8.86 10.77 -12.46
C LYS A 23 -9.71 12.02 -12.33
N ILE A 24 -9.37 13.10 -13.05
CA ILE A 24 -10.14 14.35 -13.09
C ILE A 24 -11.46 14.14 -13.81
N LEU A 25 -11.47 13.44 -14.94
CA LEU A 25 -12.69 13.12 -15.68
C LEU A 25 -13.68 12.27 -14.87
N ARG A 26 -13.18 11.34 -14.04
CA ARG A 26 -14.00 10.54 -13.14
C ARG A 26 -14.50 11.32 -11.91
N ASN A 27 -13.79 12.36 -11.49
CA ASN A 27 -14.17 13.22 -10.37
C ASN A 27 -13.77 14.68 -10.62
N PRO A 28 -14.67 15.51 -11.20
CA PRO A 28 -14.39 16.90 -11.55
C PRO A 28 -13.99 17.80 -10.37
N SER A 29 -14.35 17.47 -9.11
CA SER A 29 -13.92 18.24 -7.94
C SER A 29 -12.40 18.26 -7.76
N ARG A 30 -11.69 17.27 -8.32
CA ARG A 30 -10.23 17.21 -8.34
C ARG A 30 -9.54 18.30 -9.16
N LEU A 31 -10.28 18.96 -10.05
CA LEU A 31 -9.71 20.08 -10.82
C LEU A 31 -9.24 21.22 -9.91
N LYS A 32 -10.03 21.54 -8.85
CA LYS A 32 -9.65 22.53 -7.84
C LYS A 32 -8.39 22.14 -7.05
N GLU A 33 -8.21 20.85 -6.81
CA GLU A 33 -7.01 20.33 -6.16
C GLU A 33 -5.78 20.32 -7.06
N ALA A 34 -5.95 20.07 -8.37
CA ALA A 34 -4.88 20.08 -9.35
C ALA A 34 -4.21 21.47 -9.49
N LEU A 35 -4.93 22.56 -9.17
CA LEU A 35 -4.43 23.93 -9.21
C LEU A 35 -3.61 24.34 -7.96
N ARG A 36 -3.51 23.51 -6.93
CA ARG A 36 -2.74 23.84 -5.72
C ARG A 36 -1.23 23.73 -5.96
N PRO A 37 -0.42 24.73 -5.53
CA PRO A 37 1.04 24.72 -5.71
C PRO A 37 1.75 23.47 -5.18
N ARG A 38 1.21 22.89 -4.11
CA ARG A 38 1.70 21.65 -3.49
C ARG A 38 1.61 20.44 -4.42
N ARG A 39 0.55 20.37 -5.24
CA ARG A 39 0.37 19.33 -6.28
C ARG A 39 1.43 19.40 -7.36
N TRP A 40 1.85 20.61 -7.72
CA TRP A 40 2.92 20.84 -8.69
C TRP A 40 4.27 20.36 -8.17
N ARG A 41 4.59 20.58 -6.89
CA ARG A 41 5.81 20.06 -6.26
C ARG A 41 5.82 18.52 -6.29
N GLN A 42 4.71 17.88 -5.94
CA GLN A 42 4.54 16.43 -6.03
C GLN A 42 4.72 15.93 -7.46
N PHE A 43 4.07 16.59 -8.43
CA PHE A 43 4.17 16.27 -9.84
C PHE A 43 5.63 16.34 -10.34
N PHE A 44 6.34 17.42 -10.03
CA PHE A 44 7.75 17.57 -10.41
C PHE A 44 8.66 16.57 -9.67
N GLY A 45 8.38 16.23 -8.42
CA GLY A 45 9.11 15.20 -7.67
C GLY A 45 8.98 13.82 -8.33
N VAL A 46 7.76 13.40 -8.68
CA VAL A 46 7.49 12.15 -9.40
C VAL A 46 8.08 12.17 -10.81
N LEU A 47 7.99 13.30 -11.51
CA LEU A 47 8.56 13.45 -12.85
C LEU A 47 10.10 13.33 -12.81
N ASN A 48 10.74 13.98 -11.86
CA ASN A 48 12.19 13.89 -11.67
C ASN A 48 12.61 12.44 -11.33
N PHE A 49 11.88 11.77 -10.46
CA PHE A 49 12.12 10.35 -10.17
C PHE A 49 11.99 9.50 -11.45
N TYR A 50 10.90 9.63 -12.21
CA TYR A 50 10.69 8.87 -13.44
C TYR A 50 11.68 9.21 -14.57
N SER A 51 12.21 10.44 -14.62
CA SER A 51 13.26 10.79 -15.59
C SER A 51 14.56 10.04 -15.32
N ARG A 52 14.86 9.76 -14.04
CA ARG A 52 16.05 9.04 -13.60
C ARG A 52 15.89 7.52 -13.69
N THR A 53 14.77 6.97 -13.23
CA THR A 53 14.57 5.52 -13.06
C THR A 53 13.68 4.90 -14.14
N GLY A 54 12.87 5.72 -14.81
CA GLY A 54 11.83 5.27 -15.73
C GLY A 54 10.58 4.74 -14.98
N ASN A 55 9.43 4.79 -15.65
CA ASN A 55 8.19 4.18 -15.16
C ASN A 55 7.95 2.88 -15.94
N ARG A 56 8.73 1.83 -15.63
CA ARG A 56 8.68 0.56 -16.32
C ARG A 56 8.11 -0.52 -15.42
N TRP A 57 7.21 -1.30 -15.97
CA TRP A 57 6.59 -2.44 -15.34
C TRP A 57 6.92 -3.71 -16.12
N ARG A 58 7.05 -4.82 -15.44
CA ARG A 58 7.10 -6.14 -16.04
C ARG A 58 5.98 -6.99 -15.48
N THR A 59 5.34 -7.74 -16.35
CA THR A 59 4.45 -8.83 -15.95
C THR A 59 5.32 -9.99 -15.48
N ASP A 60 4.94 -10.64 -14.39
CA ASP A 60 5.65 -11.84 -13.93
C ASP A 60 5.43 -12.96 -14.94
N ALA A 61 6.50 -13.63 -15.34
CA ALA A 61 6.44 -14.70 -16.36
C ALA A 61 5.66 -15.94 -15.87
N HIS A 62 5.62 -16.15 -14.56
CA HIS A 62 4.94 -17.28 -13.92
C HIS A 62 3.57 -16.93 -13.37
N GLU A 63 3.27 -15.63 -13.18
CA GLU A 63 2.04 -15.13 -12.60
C GLU A 63 1.56 -13.90 -13.38
N ALA A 64 0.97 -14.13 -14.57
CA ALA A 64 0.58 -13.09 -15.52
C ALA A 64 -0.42 -12.05 -14.95
N ALA A 65 -1.11 -12.38 -13.87
CA ALA A 65 -2.02 -11.48 -13.16
C ALA A 65 -1.30 -10.36 -12.40
N PHE A 66 0.02 -10.51 -12.17
CA PHE A 66 0.79 -9.55 -11.39
C PHE A 66 1.79 -8.76 -12.24
N GLN A 67 1.95 -7.50 -11.87
CA GLN A 67 2.94 -6.60 -12.44
C GLN A 67 3.85 -6.05 -11.33
N LYS A 68 5.16 -6.01 -11.61
CA LYS A 68 6.18 -5.46 -10.70
C LYS A 68 6.85 -4.27 -11.38
N ARG A 69 7.00 -3.16 -10.65
CA ARG A 69 7.80 -2.03 -11.13
C ARG A 69 9.26 -2.44 -11.22
N ILE A 70 9.93 -2.02 -12.29
CA ILE A 70 11.36 -2.28 -12.49
C ILE A 70 12.15 -1.17 -11.78
N TYR A 71 12.95 -1.56 -10.80
CA TYR A 71 13.94 -0.74 -10.12
C TYR A 71 15.34 -1.16 -10.52
N LEU A 72 16.31 -0.25 -10.41
CA LEU A 72 17.74 -0.57 -10.63
C LEU A 72 18.31 -1.42 -9.48
N GLY A 73 17.75 -1.26 -8.28
CA GLY A 73 18.09 -2.01 -7.10
C GLY A 73 17.16 -1.67 -5.93
N TYR A 74 17.41 -2.32 -4.79
CA TYR A 74 16.60 -2.13 -3.60
C TYR A 74 16.68 -0.70 -3.05
N GLN A 75 17.85 -0.06 -3.12
CA GLN A 75 18.02 1.33 -2.69
C GLN A 75 17.17 2.32 -3.50
N ASP A 76 17.02 2.09 -4.79
CA ASP A 76 16.17 2.87 -5.68
C ASP A 76 14.67 2.73 -5.31
N TYR A 77 14.25 1.53 -4.92
CA TYR A 77 12.92 1.31 -4.35
C TYR A 77 12.72 2.09 -3.03
N LEU A 78 13.66 2.02 -2.10
CA LEU A 78 13.57 2.73 -0.81
C LEU A 78 13.45 4.26 -1.03
N GLU A 79 14.30 4.83 -1.89
CA GLU A 79 14.25 6.25 -2.25
C GLU A 79 12.88 6.62 -2.82
N HIS A 80 12.31 5.78 -3.70
CA HIS A 80 11.00 5.98 -4.28
C HIS A 80 9.89 6.03 -3.21
N GLN A 81 9.88 5.08 -2.29
CA GLN A 81 8.86 5.04 -1.24
C GLN A 81 9.00 6.21 -0.25
N GLN A 82 10.21 6.58 0.13
CA GLN A 82 10.47 7.71 1.05
C GLN A 82 10.06 9.06 0.46
N THR A 83 10.16 9.26 -0.85
CA THR A 83 9.74 10.53 -1.49
C THR A 83 8.25 10.78 -1.40
N LYS A 84 7.43 9.75 -1.20
CA LYS A 84 5.96 9.85 -1.06
C LYS A 84 5.56 10.81 0.07
N LEU A 85 6.13 10.64 1.25
CA LEU A 85 5.73 11.38 2.44
C LEU A 85 6.21 12.83 2.44
N ARG A 86 7.30 13.13 1.76
CA ARG A 86 7.82 14.51 1.62
C ARG A 86 6.87 15.43 0.84
N HIS A 87 6.00 14.86 0.00
CA HIS A 87 5.16 15.60 -0.94
C HIS A 87 3.66 15.49 -0.68
N LEU A 88 3.22 14.58 0.21
CA LEU A 88 1.81 14.35 0.51
C LEU A 88 1.40 14.98 1.84
N ASP A 89 0.32 15.76 1.83
CA ASP A 89 -0.41 16.11 3.04
C ASP A 89 -1.42 15.01 3.34
N LEU A 90 -1.11 14.19 4.30
CA LEU A 90 -1.93 13.05 4.70
C LEU A 90 -2.88 13.36 5.88
N SER A 91 -2.82 14.55 6.47
CA SER A 91 -3.54 14.86 7.72
C SER A 91 -5.04 14.57 7.64
N ARG A 92 -5.69 15.02 6.56
CA ARG A 92 -7.12 14.74 6.35
C ARG A 92 -7.37 13.27 6.02
N HIS A 93 -6.52 12.69 5.17
CA HIS A 93 -6.61 11.27 4.81
C HIS A 93 -6.45 10.38 6.04
N GLU A 94 -5.52 10.71 6.94
CA GLU A 94 -5.28 9.97 8.18
C GLU A 94 -6.52 9.93 9.10
N SER A 95 -7.20 11.08 9.27
CA SER A 95 -8.40 11.12 10.11
C SER A 95 -9.59 10.36 9.50
N ASP A 96 -9.81 10.52 8.21
CA ASP A 96 -10.89 9.85 7.48
C ASP A 96 -10.65 8.33 7.45
N TYR A 97 -9.42 7.91 7.18
CA TYR A 97 -9.07 6.50 7.12
C TYR A 97 -9.18 5.80 8.50
N ARG A 98 -8.71 6.45 9.59
CA ARG A 98 -8.90 5.94 10.95
C ARG A 98 -10.39 5.66 11.24
N ARG A 99 -11.28 6.61 10.91
CA ARG A 99 -12.72 6.43 11.10
C ARG A 99 -13.27 5.24 10.31
N LEU A 100 -12.96 5.18 9.01
CA LEU A 100 -13.44 4.12 8.12
C LEU A 100 -12.94 2.74 8.56
N LEU A 101 -11.65 2.61 8.89
CA LEU A 101 -11.10 1.34 9.35
C LEU A 101 -11.69 0.92 10.70
N ARG A 102 -11.85 1.86 11.64
CA ARG A 102 -12.53 1.58 12.91
C ARG A 102 -13.94 1.03 12.72
N GLU A 103 -14.72 1.61 11.81
CA GLU A 103 -16.07 1.14 11.48
C GLU A 103 -16.03 -0.28 10.89
N ARG A 104 -15.08 -0.59 10.02
CA ARG A 104 -14.89 -1.94 9.46
C ARG A 104 -14.48 -2.95 10.54
N LEU A 105 -13.54 -2.60 11.40
CA LEU A 105 -13.11 -3.46 12.51
C LEU A 105 -14.24 -3.70 13.52
N ALA A 106 -15.06 -2.71 13.83
CA ALA A 106 -16.20 -2.86 14.75
C ALA A 106 -17.25 -3.87 14.24
N GLN A 107 -17.36 -4.04 12.91
CA GLN A 107 -18.26 -5.01 12.29
C GLN A 107 -17.67 -6.43 12.25
N SER A 108 -16.41 -6.60 12.67
CA SER A 108 -15.63 -7.83 12.50
C SER A 108 -15.94 -8.77 13.63
N GLY A 109 -16.66 -9.17 14.27
CA GLY A 109 -16.85 -10.12 15.40
C GLY A 109 -15.73 -11.14 15.67
N TRP A 110 -14.72 -11.20 14.81
CA TRP A 110 -13.58 -12.13 14.87
C TRP A 110 -12.30 -11.53 15.46
N LEU A 111 -12.13 -10.21 15.48
CA LEU A 111 -10.99 -9.54 16.12
C LEU A 111 -11.27 -9.31 17.61
N LYS A 112 -10.49 -9.94 18.46
CA LYS A 112 -10.68 -9.87 19.92
C LYS A 112 -10.05 -8.61 20.50
N LYS A 113 -10.71 -8.00 21.49
CA LYS A 113 -10.08 -6.98 22.34
C LYS A 113 -8.87 -7.56 23.07
N GLY A 114 -7.83 -6.74 23.24
CA GLY A 114 -6.57 -7.18 23.84
C GLY A 114 -5.63 -7.94 22.86
N ALA A 115 -6.05 -8.19 21.61
CA ALA A 115 -5.16 -8.78 20.61
C ALA A 115 -3.97 -7.88 20.33
N VAL A 116 -2.78 -8.48 20.10
CA VAL A 116 -1.57 -7.79 19.66
C VAL A 116 -1.61 -7.66 18.15
N ALA A 117 -1.68 -6.44 17.64
CA ALA A 117 -1.78 -6.14 16.21
C ALA A 117 -0.53 -5.42 15.69
N LEU A 118 -0.10 -5.77 14.48
CA LEU A 118 0.99 -5.11 13.75
C LEU A 118 0.46 -4.56 12.43
N CYS A 119 0.57 -3.24 12.23
CA CYS A 119 0.18 -2.56 11.00
C CYS A 119 1.41 -2.31 10.13
N LEU A 120 1.49 -2.95 8.97
CA LEU A 120 2.60 -2.81 8.02
C LEU A 120 2.31 -1.75 6.97
N GLY A 121 3.27 -0.82 6.76
CA GLY A 121 3.10 0.34 5.89
C GLY A 121 2.18 1.40 6.53
N ALA A 122 2.27 1.57 7.85
CA ALA A 122 1.31 2.33 8.65
C ALA A 122 1.49 3.86 8.61
N ARG A 123 2.45 4.35 7.85
CA ARG A 123 2.69 5.80 7.65
C ARG A 123 2.69 6.61 8.95
N ARG A 124 1.64 7.41 9.18
CA ARG A 124 1.45 8.24 10.38
C ARG A 124 0.62 7.54 11.46
N GLY A 125 0.18 6.29 11.23
CA GLY A 125 -0.46 5.44 12.22
C GLY A 125 -1.98 5.60 12.34
N ALA A 126 -2.68 5.96 11.27
CA ALA A 126 -4.15 5.94 11.25
C ALA A 126 -4.68 4.54 11.55
N GLU A 127 -4.06 3.54 10.94
CA GLU A 127 -4.35 2.13 11.12
C GLU A 127 -4.17 1.70 12.58
N VAL A 128 -3.03 2.05 13.16
CA VAL A 128 -2.70 1.73 14.56
C VAL A 128 -3.74 2.31 15.50
N ARG A 129 -4.09 3.58 15.31
CA ARG A 129 -5.12 4.23 16.13
C ARG A 129 -6.51 3.61 15.97
N ALA A 130 -6.85 3.12 14.76
CA ALA A 130 -8.10 2.39 14.55
C ALA A 130 -8.14 1.06 15.31
N PHE A 131 -7.02 0.33 15.36
CA PHE A 131 -6.88 -0.88 16.19
C PHE A 131 -6.93 -0.57 17.69
N HIS A 132 -6.32 0.53 18.16
CA HIS A 132 -6.46 0.99 19.54
C HIS A 132 -7.93 1.31 19.89
N ASP A 133 -8.64 2.00 18.99
CA ASP A 133 -10.07 2.31 19.17
C ASP A 133 -10.93 1.03 19.27
N HIS A 134 -10.49 -0.07 18.64
CA HIS A 134 -11.13 -1.38 18.75
C HIS A 134 -10.76 -2.13 20.06
N GLY A 135 -9.77 -1.63 20.80
CA GLY A 135 -9.28 -2.21 22.05
C GLY A 135 -8.14 -3.21 21.88
N CYS A 136 -7.40 -3.16 20.79
CA CYS A 136 -6.19 -3.95 20.57
C CYS A 136 -4.95 -3.24 21.11
N PHE A 137 -3.88 -3.99 21.39
CA PHE A 137 -2.52 -3.47 21.53
C PHE A 137 -1.90 -3.43 20.13
N ALA A 138 -1.71 -2.25 19.56
CA ALA A 138 -1.26 -2.12 18.18
C ALA A 138 -0.01 -1.27 18.06
N VAL A 139 0.86 -1.64 17.12
CA VAL A 139 2.03 -0.86 16.69
C VAL A 139 2.14 -0.89 15.17
N GLY A 140 2.65 0.17 14.58
CA GLY A 140 2.91 0.25 13.14
C GLY A 140 4.38 0.06 12.81
N LEU A 141 4.65 -0.29 11.57
CA LEU A 141 5.99 -0.32 10.97
C LEU A 141 5.92 0.41 9.61
N ASP A 142 6.81 1.37 9.40
CA ASP A 142 6.89 2.12 8.13
C ASP A 142 8.32 2.60 7.86
N LEU A 143 8.68 2.77 6.60
CA LEU A 143 10.01 3.29 6.20
C LEU A 143 10.24 4.75 6.62
N ASP A 144 9.16 5.54 6.73
CA ASP A 144 9.20 6.95 7.15
C ASP A 144 7.95 7.32 7.98
N PRO A 145 7.91 6.91 9.25
CA PRO A 145 6.76 7.20 10.12
C PRO A 145 6.67 8.68 10.52
N GLY A 146 7.69 9.47 10.22
CA GLY A 146 7.88 10.84 10.71
C GLY A 146 8.53 10.89 12.09
N GLU A 147 9.14 12.03 12.34
CA GLU A 147 9.88 12.28 13.58
C GLU A 147 8.95 12.18 14.81
N GLY A 148 9.43 11.48 15.85
CA GLY A 148 8.73 11.37 17.13
C GLY A 148 7.37 10.68 17.09
N ASN A 149 7.08 9.85 16.07
CA ASN A 149 5.80 9.15 15.99
C ASN A 149 5.66 8.10 17.11
N PRO A 150 4.69 8.24 18.04
CA PRO A 150 4.56 7.31 19.16
C PRO A 150 3.86 6.00 18.79
N HIS A 151 3.33 5.87 17.58
CA HIS A 151 2.50 4.74 17.17
C HIS A 151 3.18 3.85 16.12
N VAL A 152 4.18 4.37 15.42
CA VAL A 152 4.80 3.68 14.27
C VAL A 152 6.31 3.70 14.42
N LEU A 153 6.91 2.52 14.38
CA LEU A 153 8.35 2.33 14.39
C LEU A 153 8.92 2.53 12.97
N PRO A 154 10.11 3.15 12.84
CA PRO A 154 10.82 3.14 11.57
C PRO A 154 11.31 1.73 11.27
N GLY A 155 11.05 1.24 10.06
CA GLY A 155 11.49 -0.08 9.64
C GLY A 155 10.89 -0.53 8.32
N ASP A 156 11.45 -1.63 7.83
CA ASP A 156 11.08 -2.23 6.55
C ASP A 156 10.22 -3.47 6.77
N PHE A 157 9.06 -3.53 6.16
CA PHE A 157 8.16 -4.68 6.27
C PHE A 157 8.70 -5.96 5.55
N HIS A 158 9.80 -5.84 4.79
CA HIS A 158 10.53 -7.01 4.28
C HIS A 158 11.53 -7.60 5.31
N ALA A 159 11.68 -6.96 6.48
CA ALA A 159 12.52 -7.41 7.58
C ALA A 159 11.92 -6.93 8.90
N VAL A 160 10.82 -7.55 9.29
CA VAL A 160 10.00 -7.15 10.43
C VAL A 160 10.73 -7.42 11.75
N PRO A 161 11.00 -6.39 12.60
CA PRO A 161 11.82 -6.52 13.82
C PRO A 161 11.04 -7.09 15.01
N PHE A 162 10.18 -8.08 14.78
CA PHE A 162 9.41 -8.76 15.81
C PHE A 162 9.74 -10.25 15.85
N GLN A 163 9.61 -10.85 17.02
CA GLN A 163 9.83 -12.27 17.21
C GLN A 163 8.82 -13.10 16.41
N ALA A 164 9.24 -14.28 15.97
CA ALA A 164 8.31 -15.24 15.36
C ALA A 164 7.17 -15.57 16.33
N GLU A 165 5.98 -15.77 15.77
CA GLU A 165 4.78 -16.20 16.51
C GLU A 165 4.39 -15.30 17.70
N SER A 166 4.65 -14.00 17.60
CA SER A 166 4.36 -13.02 18.67
C SER A 166 3.10 -12.18 18.43
N ILE A 167 2.58 -12.13 17.19
CA ILE A 167 1.51 -11.25 16.75
C ILE A 167 0.20 -12.02 16.55
N ASP A 168 -0.92 -11.49 17.07
CA ASP A 168 -2.25 -12.08 16.88
C ASP A 168 -2.89 -11.67 15.55
N ALA A 169 -2.66 -10.43 15.12
CA ALA A 169 -3.20 -9.90 13.88
C ALA A 169 -2.17 -9.02 13.14
N VAL A 170 -1.93 -9.28 11.87
CA VAL A 170 -1.19 -8.37 10.98
C VAL A 170 -2.20 -7.68 10.07
N PHE A 171 -2.06 -6.37 9.93
CA PHE A 171 -2.85 -5.55 9.02
C PHE A 171 -1.95 -4.87 7.98
N THR A 172 -2.43 -4.80 6.75
CA THR A 172 -1.81 -3.96 5.70
C THR A 172 -2.84 -3.48 4.68
N ASN A 173 -2.64 -2.24 4.21
CA ASN A 173 -3.27 -1.65 3.04
C ASN A 173 -2.21 -1.19 2.02
N SER A 174 -1.00 -1.73 2.14
CA SER A 174 0.18 -1.27 1.40
C SER A 174 0.79 -2.38 0.53
N LEU A 175 -0.02 -3.39 0.14
CA LEU A 175 0.43 -4.49 -0.73
C LEU A 175 0.94 -3.96 -2.08
N ASP A 176 0.33 -2.91 -2.60
CA ASP A 176 0.74 -2.25 -3.85
C ASP A 176 2.12 -1.56 -3.76
N HIS A 177 2.66 -1.36 -2.56
CA HIS A 177 3.98 -0.79 -2.33
C HIS A 177 5.10 -1.82 -2.15
N VAL A 178 4.77 -3.10 -2.14
CA VAL A 178 5.74 -4.18 -1.88
C VAL A 178 6.73 -4.35 -3.02
N PHE A 179 8.02 -4.47 -2.69
CA PHE A 179 9.09 -4.77 -3.65
C PHE A 179 9.29 -6.28 -3.85
N ALA A 180 9.45 -7.02 -2.77
CA ALA A 180 9.70 -8.47 -2.76
C ALA A 180 8.54 -9.19 -2.05
N VAL A 181 7.53 -9.58 -2.82
CA VAL A 181 6.24 -10.11 -2.33
C VAL A 181 6.42 -11.36 -1.49
N ASP A 182 7.26 -12.32 -1.96
CA ASP A 182 7.50 -13.57 -1.22
C ASP A 182 8.14 -13.33 0.14
N ARG A 183 9.09 -12.38 0.20
CA ARG A 183 9.74 -11.99 1.45
C ARG A 183 8.76 -11.31 2.40
N PHE A 184 7.93 -10.40 1.88
CA PHE A 184 6.89 -9.74 2.65
C PHE A 184 5.88 -10.73 3.25
N ILE A 185 5.38 -11.66 2.44
CA ILE A 185 4.46 -12.71 2.90
C ILE A 185 5.14 -13.64 3.92
N GLY A 186 6.42 -13.99 3.68
CA GLY A 186 7.23 -14.79 4.58
C GLY A 186 7.36 -14.14 5.98
N GLU A 187 7.63 -12.83 6.04
CA GLU A 187 7.71 -12.08 7.28
C GLU A 187 6.36 -12.02 8.03
N ILE A 188 5.26 -11.79 7.31
CA ILE A 188 3.92 -11.85 7.89
C ILE A 188 3.67 -13.23 8.52
N ARG A 189 3.95 -14.31 7.78
CA ARG A 189 3.80 -15.68 8.32
C ARG A 189 4.69 -15.94 9.51
N ARG A 190 5.92 -15.45 9.49
CA ARG A 190 6.88 -15.66 10.58
C ARG A 190 6.39 -15.03 11.87
N VAL A 191 5.94 -13.77 11.84
CA VAL A 191 5.54 -13.05 13.06
C VAL A 191 4.16 -13.44 13.58
N LEU A 192 3.26 -13.90 12.71
CA LEU A 192 1.92 -14.35 13.12
C LEU A 192 1.98 -15.63 13.96
N LYS A 193 1.27 -15.65 15.08
CA LYS A 193 0.99 -16.87 15.86
C LYS A 193 0.30 -17.92 14.98
N PRO A 194 0.35 -19.21 15.33
CA PRO A 194 -0.33 -20.28 14.60
C PRO A 194 -1.85 -20.05 14.41
N SER A 195 -2.50 -19.43 15.39
CA SER A 195 -3.92 -19.02 15.32
C SER A 195 -4.13 -17.58 14.88
N GLY A 196 -3.06 -16.90 14.45
CA GLY A 196 -3.08 -15.51 14.06
C GLY A 196 -3.83 -15.28 12.75
N MET A 197 -4.11 -14.01 12.48
CA MET A 197 -4.83 -13.61 11.28
C MET A 197 -4.10 -12.49 10.52
N LEU A 198 -4.23 -12.53 9.21
CA LEU A 198 -3.83 -11.46 8.32
C LEU A 198 -5.08 -10.72 7.82
N ILE A 199 -5.06 -9.40 7.87
CA ILE A 199 -6.09 -8.51 7.34
C ILE A 199 -5.45 -7.67 6.25
N VAL A 200 -5.95 -7.79 5.03
CA VAL A 200 -5.48 -7.02 3.87
C VAL A 200 -6.63 -6.15 3.37
N GLU A 201 -6.40 -4.84 3.24
CA GLU A 201 -7.29 -3.98 2.46
C GLU A 201 -6.68 -3.80 1.07
N ALA A 202 -7.15 -4.61 0.12
CA ALA A 202 -6.71 -4.58 -1.25
C ALA A 202 -7.57 -3.62 -2.08
N ILE A 203 -6.91 -2.69 -2.78
CA ILE A 203 -7.57 -1.86 -3.79
C ILE A 203 -8.02 -2.74 -4.97
N ALA A 204 -9.11 -2.38 -5.64
CA ALA A 204 -9.55 -3.04 -6.86
C ALA A 204 -8.44 -3.07 -7.93
N GLY A 205 -8.33 -4.15 -8.67
CA GLY A 205 -7.26 -4.38 -9.62
C GLY A 205 -7.48 -3.74 -11.00
N ARG A 206 -6.60 -4.05 -11.94
CA ARG A 206 -6.62 -3.51 -13.31
C ARG A 206 -7.89 -3.91 -14.07
N ALA A 207 -8.28 -5.18 -14.00
CA ALA A 207 -9.50 -5.68 -14.61
C ALA A 207 -10.76 -5.11 -13.97
N GLU A 208 -10.66 -4.63 -12.72
CA GLU A 208 -11.75 -4.01 -11.96
C GLU A 208 -11.76 -2.47 -12.12
N GLY A 209 -10.98 -1.93 -13.06
CA GLY A 209 -11.03 -0.53 -13.48
C GLY A 209 -10.13 0.42 -12.72
N THR A 210 -9.17 -0.07 -11.94
CA THR A 210 -8.15 0.75 -11.31
C THR A 210 -6.79 0.64 -12.01
N SER A 211 -5.84 1.46 -11.61
CA SER A 211 -4.47 1.44 -12.14
C SER A 211 -3.49 1.85 -11.05
N PRO A 212 -2.22 1.36 -11.13
CA PRO A 212 -1.21 1.70 -10.15
C PRO A 212 -1.01 3.21 -10.06
N ASP A 213 -0.86 3.71 -8.84
CA ASP A 213 -0.48 5.09 -8.62
C ASP A 213 1.03 5.31 -8.89
N ALA A 214 1.48 6.56 -8.71
CA ALA A 214 2.88 6.91 -8.94
C ALA A 214 3.86 6.15 -8.03
N TYR A 215 3.42 5.69 -6.87
CA TYR A 215 4.26 5.05 -5.85
C TYR A 215 4.09 3.54 -5.76
N ALA A 216 3.13 2.97 -6.50
CA ALA A 216 2.93 1.53 -6.54
C ALA A 216 4.18 0.82 -7.11
N SER A 217 4.55 -0.29 -6.49
CA SER A 217 5.68 -1.16 -6.84
C SER A 217 5.23 -2.54 -7.30
N PHE A 218 4.05 -2.95 -6.86
CA PHE A 218 3.38 -4.20 -7.17
C PHE A 218 1.93 -3.92 -7.57
N TRP A 219 1.37 -4.68 -8.50
CA TRP A 219 0.01 -4.50 -8.97
C TRP A 219 -0.59 -5.81 -9.45
N TRP A 220 -1.92 -5.92 -9.41
CA TRP A 220 -2.70 -7.11 -9.75
C TRP A 220 -3.84 -6.80 -10.72
N ASP A 221 -4.38 -7.84 -11.34
CA ASP A 221 -5.52 -7.71 -12.24
C ASP A 221 -6.84 -7.63 -11.49
N SER A 222 -7.03 -8.47 -10.46
CA SER A 222 -8.24 -8.51 -9.64
C SER A 222 -7.94 -8.79 -8.17
N VAL A 223 -8.88 -8.50 -7.29
CA VAL A 223 -8.78 -8.87 -5.88
C VAL A 223 -8.77 -10.40 -5.70
N ASP A 224 -9.36 -11.16 -6.63
CA ASP A 224 -9.28 -12.63 -6.63
C ASP A 224 -7.84 -13.13 -6.80
N ASP A 225 -7.01 -12.43 -7.59
CA ASP A 225 -5.59 -12.78 -7.72
C ASP A 225 -4.85 -12.54 -6.41
N VAL A 226 -5.20 -11.49 -5.67
CA VAL A 226 -4.64 -11.24 -4.33
C VAL A 226 -5.04 -12.36 -3.36
N VAL A 227 -6.29 -12.83 -3.40
CA VAL A 227 -6.73 -13.98 -2.59
C VAL A 227 -5.90 -15.21 -2.94
N ALA A 228 -5.79 -15.55 -4.23
CA ALA A 228 -5.02 -16.71 -4.69
C ALA A 228 -3.53 -16.62 -4.28
N LEU A 229 -2.93 -15.41 -4.32
CA LEU A 229 -1.56 -15.19 -3.87
C LEU A 229 -1.36 -15.58 -2.41
N PHE A 230 -2.25 -15.15 -1.51
CA PHE A 230 -2.13 -15.48 -0.09
C PHE A 230 -2.45 -16.95 0.19
N GLU A 231 -3.44 -17.53 -0.51
CA GLU A 231 -3.80 -18.96 -0.36
C GLU A 231 -2.66 -19.88 -0.82
N LYS A 232 -2.01 -19.58 -1.95
CA LYS A 232 -0.81 -20.28 -2.43
C LYS A 232 0.32 -20.26 -1.40
N ASN A 233 0.40 -19.21 -0.59
CA ASN A 233 1.37 -19.04 0.48
C ASN A 233 0.90 -19.59 1.84
N GLY A 234 -0.15 -20.43 1.86
CA GLY A 234 -0.62 -21.18 3.01
C GLY A 234 -1.47 -20.38 3.99
N PHE A 235 -2.06 -19.30 3.54
CA PHE A 235 -3.16 -18.63 4.24
C PHE A 235 -4.50 -19.18 3.77
N ARG A 236 -5.54 -19.09 4.60
CA ARG A 236 -6.89 -19.51 4.27
C ARG A 236 -7.85 -18.33 4.44
N LEU A 237 -8.47 -17.89 3.35
CA LEU A 237 -9.50 -16.85 3.40
C LEU A 237 -10.69 -17.31 4.26
N PHE A 238 -11.16 -16.48 5.18
CA PHE A 238 -12.35 -16.77 5.99
C PHE A 238 -13.36 -15.61 6.02
N HIS A 239 -12.95 -14.41 5.59
CA HIS A 239 -13.83 -13.25 5.49
C HIS A 239 -13.41 -12.36 4.34
N ARG A 240 -14.38 -11.83 3.59
CA ARG A 240 -14.20 -10.91 2.47
C ARG A 240 -15.35 -9.92 2.47
N LYS A 241 -15.03 -8.62 2.38
CA LYS A 241 -16.04 -7.57 2.37
C LYS A 241 -15.61 -6.41 1.47
N PRO A 242 -16.43 -6.02 0.46
CA PRO A 242 -16.13 -4.88 -0.38
C PRO A 242 -16.34 -3.56 0.37
N PHE A 243 -15.58 -2.53 -0.05
CA PHE A 243 -15.75 -1.14 0.38
C PHE A 243 -15.47 -0.19 -0.80
N SER A 244 -16.09 1.01 -0.75
CA SER A 244 -15.94 2.04 -1.79
C SER A 244 -15.09 3.24 -1.33
N GLU A 245 -14.87 3.40 -0.03
CA GLU A 245 -14.15 4.52 0.57
C GLU A 245 -12.94 4.04 1.39
N PRO A 246 -11.82 4.77 1.34
CA PRO A 246 -11.53 5.99 0.56
C PRO A 246 -11.16 5.71 -0.90
N TRP A 247 -11.14 4.46 -1.30
CA TRP A 247 -10.95 3.92 -2.66
C TRP A 247 -11.79 2.64 -2.82
N PRO A 248 -12.13 2.23 -4.04
CA PRO A 248 -12.81 0.94 -4.25
C PRO A 248 -11.84 -0.20 -3.95
N GLY A 249 -12.30 -1.20 -3.21
CA GLY A 249 -11.48 -2.35 -2.82
C GLY A 249 -12.20 -3.31 -1.90
N GLU A 250 -11.46 -4.23 -1.31
CA GLU A 250 -12.00 -5.23 -0.41
C GLU A 250 -11.11 -5.45 0.82
N GLN A 251 -11.74 -5.65 1.97
CA GLN A 251 -11.10 -6.16 3.16
C GLN A 251 -11.12 -7.69 3.12
N LEU A 252 -9.93 -8.28 3.10
CA LEU A 252 -9.69 -9.71 3.07
C LEU A 252 -9.10 -10.15 4.40
N CYS A 253 -9.67 -11.19 5.02
CA CYS A 253 -9.15 -11.72 6.27
C CYS A 253 -8.79 -13.19 6.11
N PHE A 254 -7.56 -13.50 6.46
CA PHE A 254 -7.01 -14.84 6.33
C PHE A 254 -6.58 -15.40 7.69
N LYS A 255 -6.66 -16.73 7.83
CA LYS A 255 -6.00 -17.50 8.89
C LYS A 255 -4.66 -18.02 8.38
N LYS A 256 -3.67 -18.03 9.30
CA LYS A 256 -2.39 -18.68 9.06
C LYS A 256 -2.54 -20.19 9.08
#